data_4aed464bb717c34ea05e83abd954fb9b
#
_entry.id   4aed464bb717c34ea05e83abd954fb9b
#
_cell.length_a   1.000
_cell.length_b   1.000
_cell.length_c   1.000
_cell.angle_alpha   90.00
_cell.angle_beta   90.00
_cell.angle_gamma   90.00
#
_symmetry.space_group_name_H-M   'P 1'
#
loop_
_entity.id
_entity.type
_entity.pdbx_description
1 polymer ?
#
loop_
_entity_poly.entity_id
_entity_poly.type
_entity_poly.pdbx_seq_one_letter_code
_entity_poly.pdbx_strand_id
1 'polypeptide(L)'
;SSAASDVYKRQAIDSTLAAKIKAKKSTQYEYLVSELKEEKALNYDRLLMLNTFNFDIDNDEYIYPSGTSQANTNIDVYVVDTNPEVYVGDFITPYHESDGAYYGNTKGVFMKLLALPPHGLYMDLSCDITISSGTGSFQVEYQKMVGGVPSVGSVNGSHTSGLKAGSVYHYNEKGLVLVDPTKNESGKIGMVYRIYLNTEAGVRIKIENFKMSVYYMAKMQPERIDVIKPDVLLNRLLKSMNEENEGYVGEIEYQDDTRLSSTVIMAAESARGLDGAKIYTSFKNFSDWMEVVYGYVPDIAENKVVFKKRTSLFHSEVQKRISYTGMDFKVKVNSSLIYSLLRVGYDKQDYDSINGRDEFHFTNEYDTGITITDKALELISPLRADPYGIEFLVSKRGKDTTDNESDNDAFFVGAHLKENAECYELVREGYKVSGIISSSTIFNAMFSPRSIIEANKEYIGSFVKSLRFASSSGNSDIRINDVAENLDIELTDPLFTVSTLSISTADGGIPSDVNALVEVERNSLLYTCFINELKYKIGHYEGVDYNLQIKSIG
;
A
#
# COMPACT_ATOMS: atom_id res chain seq x y z
N SER A 1 -13.50 -0.34 -20.77
CA SER A 1 -14.59 -1.05 -20.09
C SER A 1 -14.05 -2.41 -19.66
N SER A 2 -13.98 -2.68 -18.38
CA SER A 2 -13.48 -3.95 -17.87
C SER A 2 -14.39 -5.11 -18.32
N ALA A 3 -13.81 -6.30 -18.48
CA ALA A 3 -14.58 -7.52 -18.73
C ALA A 3 -15.66 -7.79 -17.66
N ALA A 4 -15.51 -7.19 -16.47
CA ALA A 4 -16.54 -7.16 -15.43
C ALA A 4 -17.86 -6.55 -15.92
N SER A 5 -17.79 -5.51 -16.78
CA SER A 5 -19.02 -4.95 -17.34
C SER A 5 -19.81 -5.95 -18.19
N ASP A 6 -19.15 -6.98 -18.72
CA ASP A 6 -19.81 -8.00 -19.53
C ASP A 6 -20.53 -9.07 -18.69
N VAL A 7 -20.09 -9.31 -17.46
CA VAL A 7 -20.80 -10.17 -16.50
C VAL A 7 -22.14 -9.54 -16.08
N TYR A 8 -22.19 -8.22 -15.92
CA TYR A 8 -23.43 -7.49 -15.63
C TYR A 8 -24.49 -7.57 -16.75
N LYS A 9 -24.06 -7.78 -17.99
CA LYS A 9 -24.99 -7.91 -19.12
C LYS A 9 -25.72 -9.24 -19.17
N ARG A 10 -25.35 -10.19 -18.34
CA ARG A 10 -25.93 -11.55 -18.35
C ARG A 10 -27.24 -11.67 -17.59
N GLN A 11 -27.53 -10.74 -16.72
CA GLN A 11 -28.76 -10.78 -15.95
C GLN A 11 -29.91 -10.27 -16.82
N ALA A 12 -30.95 -11.09 -17.00
CA ALA A 12 -32.21 -10.69 -17.61
C ALA A 12 -32.87 -9.65 -16.70
N ILE A 13 -32.70 -8.40 -17.04
CA ILE A 13 -32.89 -7.31 -16.12
C ILE A 13 -34.24 -6.69 -16.40
N ASP A 14 -35.21 -7.14 -15.65
CA ASP A 14 -36.46 -6.42 -15.53
C ASP A 14 -36.69 -5.89 -14.10
N SER A 15 -35.62 -5.89 -13.24
CA SER A 15 -35.76 -5.39 -11.88
C SER A 15 -35.40 -3.89 -11.81
N THR A 16 -36.18 -3.14 -11.05
CA THR A 16 -35.96 -1.72 -10.80
C THR A 16 -34.57 -1.44 -10.19
N LEU A 17 -34.08 -2.35 -9.34
CA LEU A 17 -32.76 -2.25 -8.73
C LEU A 17 -31.65 -2.34 -9.78
N ALA A 18 -31.70 -3.32 -10.67
CA ALA A 18 -30.69 -3.47 -11.71
C ALA A 18 -30.67 -2.27 -12.66
N ALA A 19 -31.83 -1.71 -13.01
CA ALA A 19 -31.92 -0.49 -13.81
C ALA A 19 -31.30 0.72 -13.08
N LYS A 20 -31.54 0.86 -11.78
CA LYS A 20 -30.94 1.93 -10.96
C LYS A 20 -29.44 1.77 -10.83
N ILE A 21 -28.94 0.56 -10.58
CA ILE A 21 -27.49 0.29 -10.57
C ILE A 21 -26.89 0.66 -11.93
N LYS A 22 -27.48 0.24 -13.04
CA LYS A 22 -26.99 0.56 -14.37
C LYS A 22 -26.91 2.08 -14.60
N ALA A 23 -27.89 2.83 -14.12
CA ALA A 23 -27.96 4.28 -14.28
C ALA A 23 -27.01 5.04 -13.33
N LYS A 24 -26.90 4.59 -12.07
CA LYS A 24 -26.26 5.36 -10.98
C LYS A 24 -24.95 4.75 -10.45
N LYS A 25 -24.47 3.61 -10.98
CA LYS A 25 -23.29 2.90 -10.44
C LYS A 25 -22.02 3.76 -10.34
N SER A 26 -21.86 4.72 -11.24
CA SER A 26 -20.70 5.62 -11.28
C SER A 26 -20.92 6.95 -10.55
N THR A 27 -22.11 7.15 -9.95
CA THR A 27 -22.38 8.35 -9.15
C THR A 27 -21.50 8.32 -7.92
N GLN A 28 -20.72 9.39 -7.72
CA GLN A 28 -19.90 9.56 -6.53
C GLN A 28 -20.78 10.04 -5.38
N TYR A 29 -20.60 9.42 -4.23
CA TYR A 29 -21.24 9.78 -2.97
C TYR A 29 -20.19 10.07 -1.92
N GLU A 30 -20.53 10.95 -1.00
CA GLU A 30 -19.77 11.23 0.21
C GLU A 30 -20.62 10.87 1.43
N TYR A 31 -20.05 10.15 2.38
CA TYR A 31 -20.74 9.74 3.60
C TYR A 31 -19.90 10.10 4.82
N LEU A 32 -20.55 10.63 5.83
CA LEU A 32 -19.91 10.82 7.14
C LEU A 32 -19.52 9.46 7.72
N VAL A 33 -18.27 9.29 8.06
CA VAL A 33 -17.78 8.06 8.68
C VAL A 33 -18.47 7.79 10.01
N SER A 34 -18.80 8.82 10.77
CA SER A 34 -19.53 8.73 12.04
C SER A 34 -20.89 8.06 11.95
N GLU A 35 -21.52 8.06 10.76
CA GLU A 35 -22.82 7.39 10.51
C GLU A 35 -22.67 5.92 10.13
N LEU A 36 -21.50 5.52 9.65
CA LEU A 36 -21.25 4.18 9.08
C LEU A 36 -20.25 3.35 9.87
N LYS A 37 -19.55 3.98 10.80
CA LYS A 37 -18.45 3.35 11.54
C LYS A 37 -18.92 2.20 12.40
N GLU A 38 -18.03 1.25 12.59
CA GLU A 38 -18.17 0.21 13.58
C GLU A 38 -18.20 0.78 15.01
N GLU A 39 -18.84 0.06 15.92
CA GLU A 39 -18.82 0.39 17.35
C GLU A 39 -17.38 0.42 17.89
N LYS A 40 -16.55 -0.51 17.41
CA LYS A 40 -15.15 -0.62 17.80
C LYS A 40 -14.24 -0.06 16.71
N ALA A 41 -13.39 0.88 17.08
CA ALA A 41 -12.39 1.44 16.18
C ALA A 41 -11.25 0.46 15.91
N LEU A 42 -10.48 0.71 14.86
CA LEU A 42 -9.20 0.05 14.61
C LEU A 42 -8.13 0.68 15.51
N ASN A 43 -7.43 -0.14 16.27
CA ASN A 43 -6.17 0.23 16.91
C ASN A 43 -5.07 0.11 15.86
N TYR A 44 -4.78 1.22 15.19
CA TYR A 44 -3.77 1.27 14.14
C TYR A 44 -2.37 1.24 14.76
N ASP A 45 -1.75 0.07 14.72
CA ASP A 45 -0.39 -0.12 15.18
C ASP A 45 0.60 0.38 14.11
N ARG A 46 1.24 1.53 14.38
CA ARG A 46 2.10 2.29 13.45
C ARG A 46 3.23 1.44 12.86
N LEU A 47 3.74 1.86 11.72
CA LEU A 47 4.91 1.23 11.08
C LEU A 47 6.21 1.62 11.79
N LEU A 48 7.20 0.74 11.66
CA LEU A 48 8.57 1.06 12.04
C LEU A 48 9.19 1.92 10.93
N MET A 49 9.45 3.20 11.23
CA MET A 49 9.90 4.19 10.26
C MET A 49 11.29 4.72 10.60
N LEU A 50 12.03 5.08 9.56
CA LEU A 50 13.29 5.80 9.71
C LEU A 50 12.99 7.26 10.10
N ASN A 51 13.53 7.68 11.24
CA ASN A 51 13.47 9.07 11.68
C ASN A 51 14.84 9.68 11.53
N THR A 52 14.89 10.89 10.99
CA THR A 52 16.12 11.61 10.73
C THR A 52 16.02 13.02 11.28
N PHE A 53 17.06 13.45 12.02
CA PHE A 53 17.26 14.83 12.44
C PHE A 53 18.43 15.39 11.69
N ASN A 54 18.22 16.54 11.05
CA ASN A 54 19.26 17.26 10.33
C ASN A 54 19.74 18.43 11.20
N PHE A 55 21.05 18.61 11.21
CA PHE A 55 21.72 19.66 11.95
C PHE A 55 22.62 20.41 10.98
N ASP A 56 22.82 21.69 11.26
CA ASP A 56 23.55 22.64 10.44
C ASP A 56 24.46 23.50 11.29
N ILE A 57 25.47 24.10 10.70
CA ILE A 57 26.22 25.20 11.26
C ILE A 57 26.22 26.35 10.27
N ASP A 58 26.36 27.59 10.76
CA ASP A 58 26.57 28.72 9.88
C ASP A 58 27.82 28.48 9.03
N ASN A 59 27.62 28.33 7.73
CA ASN A 59 28.71 28.23 6.78
C ASN A 59 29.43 29.59 6.72
N ASP A 60 30.75 29.57 6.56
CA ASP A 60 31.65 30.71 6.49
C ASP A 60 32.21 31.25 7.81
N GLU A 61 31.91 30.68 8.96
CA GLU A 61 32.59 31.03 10.19
C GLU A 61 33.97 30.40 10.28
N TYR A 62 34.96 31.24 10.68
CA TYR A 62 36.30 30.77 11.03
C TYR A 62 36.30 30.30 12.48
N ILE A 63 36.58 29.01 12.69
CA ILE A 63 36.78 28.48 14.02
C ILE A 63 38.20 28.72 14.45
N TYR A 64 38.39 29.42 15.56
CA TYR A 64 39.69 29.72 16.14
C TYR A 64 39.89 28.87 17.39
N PRO A 65 40.65 27.77 17.29
CA PRO A 65 40.99 27.01 18.47
C PRO A 65 41.77 27.90 19.45
N SER A 66 41.49 27.79 20.72
CA SER A 66 42.15 28.53 21.79
C SER A 66 42.96 27.58 22.64
N GLY A 67 44.23 27.92 22.86
CA GLY A 67 45.15 27.16 23.70
C GLY A 67 46.61 27.44 23.39
N THR A 68 47.51 26.99 24.26
CA THR A 68 48.94 27.23 24.13
C THR A 68 49.71 26.02 23.61
N SER A 69 49.21 24.80 23.81
CA SER A 69 49.89 23.58 23.35
C SER A 69 48.96 22.68 22.54
N GLN A 70 47.70 22.64 22.87
CA GLN A 70 46.65 21.93 22.14
C GLN A 70 45.38 22.75 22.26
N ALA A 71 44.76 23.03 21.14
CA ALA A 71 43.58 23.88 21.11
C ALA A 71 42.32 23.02 20.83
N ASN A 72 41.31 23.22 21.66
CA ASN A 72 40.03 22.56 21.56
C ASN A 72 38.94 23.60 21.36
N THR A 73 38.07 23.39 20.41
CA THR A 73 36.91 24.23 20.23
C THR A 73 35.68 23.35 19.94
N ASN A 74 34.54 23.77 20.45
CA ASN A 74 33.30 23.12 20.08
C ASN A 74 32.87 23.57 18.69
N ILE A 75 32.30 22.66 17.93
CA ILE A 75 31.60 22.97 16.70
C ILE A 75 30.16 23.20 17.09
N ASP A 76 29.68 24.42 16.96
CA ASP A 76 28.30 24.76 17.24
C ASP A 76 27.41 24.23 16.09
N VAL A 77 26.49 23.35 16.39
CA VAL A 77 25.53 22.78 15.43
C VAL A 77 24.13 23.19 15.81
N TYR A 78 23.34 23.51 14.80
CA TYR A 78 21.98 23.98 14.96
C TYR A 78 20.99 22.97 14.38
N VAL A 79 19.83 22.83 15.02
CA VAL A 79 18.76 21.99 14.50
C VAL A 79 18.11 22.71 13.32
N VAL A 80 18.11 22.10 12.15
CA VAL A 80 17.52 22.65 10.92
C VAL A 80 16.00 22.61 10.99
N ASP A 81 15.42 21.52 11.55
CA ASP A 81 13.99 21.38 11.79
C ASP A 81 13.74 21.45 13.30
N THR A 82 13.13 22.54 13.72
CA THR A 82 12.84 22.81 15.13
C THR A 82 11.46 22.36 15.59
N ASN A 83 10.69 21.66 14.76
CA ASN A 83 9.37 21.22 15.16
C ASN A 83 9.46 19.99 16.09
N PRO A 84 9.34 20.15 17.42
CA PRO A 84 9.45 19.05 18.38
C PRO A 84 8.34 18.00 18.24
N GLU A 85 7.24 18.32 17.56
CA GLU A 85 6.14 17.38 17.32
C GLU A 85 6.47 16.29 16.29
N VAL A 86 7.56 16.46 15.54
CA VAL A 86 8.11 15.42 14.65
C VAL A 86 8.85 14.34 15.44
N TYR A 87 9.15 14.58 16.70
CA TYR A 87 9.89 13.62 17.51
C TYR A 87 9.02 12.45 17.91
N VAL A 88 9.29 11.38 17.24
CA VAL A 88 8.67 10.13 17.47
C VAL A 88 9.37 9.41 18.59
N GLY A 89 8.66 9.26 19.64
CA GLY A 89 9.08 8.41 20.71
C GLY A 89 10.18 9.04 21.55
N ASP A 90 10.26 8.55 22.68
CA ASP A 90 11.02 8.98 23.82
C ASP A 90 12.50 8.59 23.73
N PHE A 91 13.09 8.59 22.53
CA PHE A 91 14.49 8.16 22.37
C PHE A 91 15.48 9.30 22.42
N ILE A 92 15.28 10.33 21.58
CA ILE A 92 16.17 11.49 21.58
C ILE A 92 15.38 12.79 21.55
N THR A 93 15.98 13.86 22.03
CA THR A 93 15.53 15.22 21.82
C THR A 93 16.69 16.08 21.37
N PRO A 94 16.51 17.03 20.44
CA PRO A 94 17.50 18.06 20.19
C PRO A 94 17.79 18.81 21.48
N TYR A 95 19.01 19.23 21.62
CA TYR A 95 19.43 20.01 22.77
C TYR A 95 19.19 21.49 22.50
N HIS A 96 18.45 22.15 23.38
CA HIS A 96 18.26 23.59 23.39
C HIS A 96 18.91 24.18 24.61
N GLU A 97 19.53 25.38 24.50
CA GLU A 97 20.13 26.09 25.64
C GLU A 97 19.14 26.37 26.76
N SER A 98 17.83 26.48 26.40
CA SER A 98 16.73 26.64 27.36
C SER A 98 16.53 25.44 28.29
N ASP A 99 17.06 24.28 27.95
CA ASP A 99 16.91 23.04 28.75
C ASP A 99 17.76 23.05 30.03
N GLY A 100 18.36 24.20 30.29
CA GLY A 100 19.21 24.46 31.47
C GLY A 100 20.63 23.96 31.28
N ALA A 101 21.57 24.63 31.95
CA ALA A 101 22.98 24.24 31.96
C ALA A 101 23.13 22.84 32.58
N TYR A 102 22.83 21.83 31.82
CA TYR A 102 23.00 20.45 32.26
C TYR A 102 24.45 20.14 32.59
N TYR A 103 25.38 20.90 31.95
CA TYR A 103 26.82 20.79 32.16
C TYR A 103 27.46 22.12 31.78
N GLY A 104 28.33 22.64 32.54
CA GLY A 104 28.91 23.99 32.49
C GLY A 104 29.52 24.46 31.16
N ASN A 105 29.53 23.65 30.14
CA ASN A 105 29.88 24.01 28.75
C ASN A 105 29.00 23.22 27.79
N THR A 106 27.97 23.84 27.26
CA THR A 106 26.98 23.25 26.37
C THR A 106 27.26 23.49 24.88
N LYS A 107 28.30 24.23 24.55
CA LYS A 107 28.67 24.48 23.16
C LYS A 107 28.95 23.17 22.41
N GLY A 108 28.46 23.07 21.19
CA GLY A 108 28.60 21.91 20.34
C GLY A 108 27.71 20.70 20.73
N VAL A 109 26.89 20.83 21.77
CA VAL A 109 25.91 19.80 22.12
C VAL A 109 24.74 19.87 21.16
N PHE A 110 24.38 18.77 20.55
CA PHE A 110 23.34 18.75 19.54
C PHE A 110 22.13 17.86 19.90
N MET A 111 22.29 16.88 20.77
CA MET A 111 21.18 16.04 21.20
C MET A 111 21.36 15.48 22.62
N LYS A 112 20.25 15.04 23.21
CA LYS A 112 20.19 14.28 24.45
C LYS A 112 19.49 12.94 24.21
N LEU A 113 20.06 11.85 24.71
CA LEU A 113 19.47 10.52 24.62
C LEU A 113 18.50 10.31 25.79
N LEU A 114 17.21 10.17 25.51
CA LEU A 114 16.16 9.97 26.52
C LEU A 114 15.94 8.50 26.85
N ALA A 115 16.02 7.63 25.83
CA ALA A 115 15.88 6.18 25.96
C ALA A 115 16.72 5.49 24.89
N LEU A 116 16.94 4.17 25.03
CA LEU A 116 17.72 3.40 24.07
C LEU A 116 16.86 3.04 22.85
N PRO A 117 17.22 3.50 21.64
CA PRO A 117 16.55 3.05 20.41
C PRO A 117 16.79 1.55 20.20
N PRO A 118 15.74 0.72 20.06
CA PRO A 118 15.90 -0.74 19.97
C PRO A 118 16.63 -1.19 18.70
N HIS A 119 16.66 -0.33 17.66
CA HIS A 119 17.33 -0.60 16.38
C HIS A 119 18.61 0.21 16.20
N GLY A 120 19.12 0.80 17.26
CA GLY A 120 20.34 1.61 17.22
C GLY A 120 20.13 3.08 16.87
N LEU A 121 21.18 3.87 17.06
CA LEU A 121 21.25 5.28 16.71
C LEU A 121 22.50 5.52 15.89
N TYR A 122 22.35 6.16 14.76
CA TYR A 122 23.40 6.35 13.78
C TYR A 122 23.54 7.82 13.41
N MET A 123 24.72 8.18 12.88
CA MET A 123 24.99 9.53 12.45
C MET A 123 25.80 9.54 11.15
N ASP A 124 25.43 10.42 10.24
CA ASP A 124 26.23 10.81 9.08
C ASP A 124 26.72 12.23 9.29
N LEU A 125 28.00 12.48 8.97
CA LEU A 125 28.62 13.81 9.04
C LEU A 125 29.49 14.01 7.83
N SER A 126 29.33 15.13 7.14
CA SER A 126 30.22 15.58 6.08
C SER A 126 30.49 17.08 6.20
N CYS A 127 31.73 17.50 5.96
CA CYS A 127 32.08 18.89 5.87
C CYS A 127 33.45 19.06 5.16
N ASP A 128 33.73 20.28 4.75
CA ASP A 128 35.01 20.68 4.24
C ASP A 128 35.75 21.50 5.31
N ILE A 129 36.94 21.07 5.68
CA ILE A 129 37.78 21.73 6.68
C ILE A 129 38.98 22.33 5.97
N THR A 130 39.00 23.65 5.91
CA THR A 130 40.10 24.40 5.30
C THR A 130 41.03 24.95 6.40
N ILE A 131 42.31 24.67 6.32
CA ILE A 131 43.32 25.30 7.17
C ILE A 131 43.65 26.67 6.58
N SER A 132 43.21 27.73 7.26
CA SER A 132 43.41 29.10 6.80
C SER A 132 44.80 29.63 7.14
N SER A 133 45.38 29.21 8.27
CA SER A 133 46.75 29.58 8.69
C SER A 133 47.31 28.52 9.63
N GLY A 134 48.66 28.44 9.68
CA GLY A 134 49.38 27.46 10.49
C GLY A 134 49.63 26.15 9.76
N THR A 135 50.30 25.23 10.45
CA THR A 135 50.52 23.84 10.02
C THR A 135 50.14 22.95 11.18
N GLY A 136 49.60 21.79 10.91
CA GLY A 136 49.29 20.91 12.02
C GLY A 136 48.40 19.74 11.68
N SER A 137 47.86 19.16 12.74
CA SER A 137 46.87 18.11 12.71
C SER A 137 45.58 18.60 13.32
N PHE A 138 44.47 17.95 12.91
CA PHE A 138 43.22 18.11 13.61
C PHE A 138 42.51 16.77 13.76
N GLN A 139 41.61 16.71 14.74
CA GLN A 139 40.76 15.59 14.99
C GLN A 139 39.34 16.09 15.24
N VAL A 140 38.38 15.52 14.54
CA VAL A 140 36.94 15.71 14.82
C VAL A 140 36.53 14.65 15.84
N GLU A 141 35.99 15.07 16.97
CA GLU A 141 35.61 14.16 18.04
C GLU A 141 34.10 14.26 18.35
N TYR A 142 33.51 13.11 18.50
CA TYR A 142 32.15 12.96 19.02
C TYR A 142 32.22 12.54 20.47
N GLN A 143 31.70 13.34 21.34
CA GLN A 143 31.81 13.06 22.77
C GLN A 143 30.44 12.84 23.41
N LYS A 144 30.38 11.83 24.24
CA LYS A 144 29.31 11.63 25.23
C LYS A 144 29.69 12.42 26.47
N MET A 145 28.81 13.24 26.95
CA MET A 145 28.99 14.10 28.10
C MET A 145 28.18 13.61 29.29
N VAL A 146 28.82 13.42 30.43
CA VAL A 146 28.16 13.11 31.71
C VAL A 146 28.64 14.13 32.72
N GLY A 147 27.74 14.91 33.31
CA GLY A 147 28.07 15.91 34.30
C GLY A 147 29.08 16.98 33.81
N GLY A 148 29.03 17.32 32.51
CA GLY A 148 29.93 18.30 31.90
C GLY A 148 31.34 17.79 31.55
N VAL A 149 31.57 16.50 31.75
CA VAL A 149 32.87 15.85 31.46
C VAL A 149 32.69 14.82 30.36
N PRO A 150 33.60 14.70 29.38
CA PRO A 150 33.58 13.63 28.40
C PRO A 150 33.59 12.27 29.11
N SER A 151 32.64 11.41 28.73
CA SER A 151 32.59 10.03 29.25
C SER A 151 33.74 9.21 28.66
N VAL A 152 34.25 8.29 29.46
CA VAL A 152 35.18 7.26 28.96
C VAL A 152 34.50 6.49 27.82
N GLY A 153 35.17 6.34 26.68
CA GLY A 153 34.62 5.73 25.49
C GLY A 153 33.89 6.69 24.54
N SER A 154 34.25 7.98 24.59
CA SER A 154 33.90 8.91 23.51
C SER A 154 34.31 8.33 22.16
N VAL A 155 33.46 8.54 21.17
CA VAL A 155 33.74 8.09 19.80
C VAL A 155 34.69 9.11 19.19
N ASN A 156 35.89 8.68 18.84
CA ASN A 156 36.84 9.52 18.14
C ASN A 156 36.58 9.45 16.64
N GLY A 157 36.45 10.60 16.03
CA GLY A 157 36.40 10.71 14.58
C GLY A 157 37.79 10.58 13.94
N SER A 158 37.85 10.85 12.66
CA SER A 158 39.11 10.78 11.89
C SER A 158 40.14 11.78 12.36
N HIS A 159 41.39 11.33 12.43
CA HIS A 159 42.56 12.14 12.69
C HIS A 159 43.31 12.41 11.39
N THR A 160 43.65 13.65 11.17
CA THR A 160 44.43 14.10 10.00
C THR A 160 45.66 14.89 10.44
N SER A 161 46.78 14.54 9.88
CA SER A 161 48.07 15.19 10.22
C SER A 161 48.77 15.72 8.97
N GLY A 162 49.73 16.66 9.20
CA GLY A 162 50.58 17.20 8.15
C GLY A 162 49.92 18.16 7.18
N LEU A 163 48.76 18.73 7.53
CA LEU A 163 48.10 19.74 6.73
C LEU A 163 48.81 21.10 6.81
N LYS A 164 48.75 21.86 5.72
CA LYS A 164 49.35 23.19 5.58
C LYS A 164 48.27 24.22 5.27
N ALA A 165 48.56 25.47 5.55
CA ALA A 165 47.67 26.57 5.15
C ALA A 165 47.30 26.49 3.67
N GLY A 166 46.00 26.63 3.38
CA GLY A 166 45.42 26.44 2.06
C GLY A 166 45.00 25.01 1.73
N SER A 167 45.30 24.01 2.58
CA SER A 167 44.79 22.64 2.40
C SER A 167 43.32 22.54 2.78
N VAL A 168 42.58 21.79 1.99
CA VAL A 168 41.17 21.42 2.26
C VAL A 168 41.10 19.93 2.54
N TYR A 169 40.45 19.59 3.63
CA TYR A 169 40.16 18.23 3.99
C TYR A 169 38.65 17.98 3.87
N HIS A 170 38.29 17.03 3.02
CA HIS A 170 36.90 16.59 2.86
C HIS A 170 36.61 15.50 3.89
N TYR A 171 35.90 15.87 4.95
CA TYR A 171 35.48 14.94 5.99
C TYR A 171 34.13 14.31 5.60
N ASN A 172 34.04 12.98 5.64
CA ASN A 172 32.83 12.26 5.28
C ASN A 172 32.78 10.94 6.04
N GLU A 173 32.05 10.94 7.14
CA GLU A 173 31.74 9.76 7.94
C GLU A 173 30.27 9.40 7.76
N LYS A 174 29.98 8.13 7.42
CA LYS A 174 28.64 7.61 7.25
C LYS A 174 28.39 6.41 8.14
N GLY A 175 27.18 6.32 8.69
CA GLY A 175 26.77 5.18 9.51
C GLY A 175 27.53 5.08 10.83
N LEU A 176 28.02 6.19 11.39
CA LEU A 176 28.67 6.18 12.69
C LEU A 176 27.67 5.73 13.75
N VAL A 177 28.00 4.67 14.49
CA VAL A 177 27.14 4.08 15.49
C VAL A 177 27.24 4.84 16.82
N LEU A 178 26.22 5.62 17.15
CA LEU A 178 26.13 6.31 18.45
C LEU A 178 25.57 5.39 19.54
N VAL A 179 24.61 4.56 19.19
CA VAL A 179 24.06 3.50 20.07
C VAL A 179 24.03 2.19 19.30
N ASP A 180 24.71 1.19 19.82
CA ASP A 180 24.76 -0.15 19.25
C ASP A 180 23.66 -1.01 19.87
N PRO A 181 22.66 -1.47 19.10
CA PRO A 181 21.52 -2.23 19.64
C PRO A 181 21.93 -3.62 20.13
N THR A 182 23.11 -4.11 19.76
CA THR A 182 23.63 -5.42 20.19
C THR A 182 24.36 -5.38 21.51
N LYS A 183 24.61 -4.18 22.05
CA LYS A 183 25.36 -3.98 23.29
C LYS A 183 24.49 -3.45 24.42
N ASN A 184 24.90 -3.72 25.64
CA ASN A 184 24.27 -3.06 26.79
C ASN A 184 24.70 -1.60 26.88
N GLU A 185 23.84 -0.71 26.43
CA GLU A 185 24.06 0.72 26.32
C GLU A 185 23.29 1.53 27.39
N SER A 186 22.75 0.85 28.43
CA SER A 186 21.93 1.49 29.46
C SER A 186 22.61 2.70 30.12
N GLY A 187 23.92 2.67 30.28
CA GLY A 187 24.70 3.79 30.81
C GLY A 187 24.74 5.04 29.90
N LYS A 188 24.20 4.97 28.68
CA LYS A 188 24.11 6.12 27.75
C LYS A 188 22.81 6.92 27.89
N ILE A 189 21.81 6.40 28.61
CA ILE A 189 20.53 7.10 28.82
C ILE A 189 20.79 8.39 29.62
N GLY A 190 20.22 9.51 29.17
CA GLY A 190 20.39 10.81 29.76
C GLY A 190 21.69 11.53 29.36
N MET A 191 22.57 10.89 28.59
CA MET A 191 23.76 11.54 28.09
C MET A 191 23.43 12.54 26.98
N VAL A 192 24.21 13.60 26.92
CA VAL A 192 24.24 14.54 25.81
C VAL A 192 25.44 14.27 24.90
N TYR A 193 25.28 14.60 23.66
CA TYR A 193 26.29 14.39 22.62
C TYR A 193 26.74 15.73 22.05
N ARG A 194 28.07 15.91 21.86
CA ARG A 194 28.66 17.07 21.24
C ARG A 194 29.69 16.70 20.20
N ILE A 195 29.95 17.66 19.32
CA ILE A 195 31.10 17.64 18.39
C ILE A 195 32.08 18.70 18.80
N TYR A 196 33.37 18.38 18.82
CA TYR A 196 34.42 19.36 19.00
C TYR A 196 35.61 19.03 18.13
N LEU A 197 36.38 20.06 17.88
CA LEU A 197 37.59 20.00 17.10
C LEU A 197 38.78 20.10 18.02
N ASN A 198 39.72 19.17 17.89
CA ASN A 198 40.99 19.16 18.57
C ASN A 198 42.08 19.46 17.55
N THR A 199 42.82 20.54 17.74
CA THR A 199 43.89 20.98 16.83
C THR A 199 45.17 21.36 17.58
N GLU A 200 46.28 21.47 16.84
CA GLU A 200 47.49 22.09 17.35
C GLU A 200 47.30 23.59 17.56
N ALA A 201 48.06 24.16 18.47
CA ALA A 201 47.98 25.58 18.78
C ALA A 201 48.33 26.46 17.57
N GLY A 202 47.60 27.57 17.41
CA GLY A 202 47.84 28.54 16.35
C GLY A 202 47.30 28.18 14.97
N VAL A 203 46.60 27.05 14.85
CA VAL A 203 45.95 26.67 13.61
C VAL A 203 44.58 27.38 13.52
N ARG A 204 44.32 28.00 12.38
CA ARG A 204 43.01 28.57 12.04
C ARG A 204 42.30 27.68 11.03
N ILE A 205 41.04 27.36 11.30
CA ILE A 205 40.24 26.47 10.49
C ILE A 205 38.94 27.16 10.08
N LYS A 206 38.54 26.95 8.82
CA LYS A 206 37.23 27.28 8.29
C LYS A 206 36.49 25.98 8.00
N ILE A 207 35.26 25.88 8.46
CA ILE A 207 34.37 24.76 8.14
C ILE A 207 33.34 25.24 7.14
N GLU A 208 33.19 24.50 6.04
CA GLU A 208 32.24 24.78 4.95
C GLU A 208 31.48 23.51 4.60
N ASN A 209 30.32 23.67 3.95
CA ASN A 209 29.49 22.56 3.48
C ASN A 209 29.13 21.53 4.57
N PHE A 210 28.96 21.99 5.79
CA PHE A 210 28.64 21.14 6.92
C PHE A 210 27.23 20.54 6.76
N LYS A 211 27.14 19.20 6.82
CA LYS A 211 25.90 18.43 6.81
C LYS A 211 26.02 17.34 7.85
N MET A 212 25.11 17.32 8.79
CA MET A 212 25.01 16.27 9.79
C MET A 212 23.57 15.80 9.91
N SER A 213 23.38 14.51 9.97
CA SER A 213 22.11 13.89 10.27
C SER A 213 22.26 12.78 11.30
N VAL A 214 21.32 12.71 12.23
CA VAL A 214 21.19 11.62 13.20
C VAL A 214 19.93 10.87 12.86
N TYR A 215 20.01 9.55 12.75
CA TYR A 215 18.87 8.75 12.33
C TYR A 215 18.75 7.46 13.12
N TYR A 216 17.51 7.00 13.27
CA TYR A 216 17.14 5.78 13.98
C TYR A 216 15.77 5.28 13.51
N MET A 217 15.54 3.99 13.71
CA MET A 217 14.22 3.38 13.45
C MET A 217 13.37 3.48 14.71
N ALA A 218 12.17 4.02 14.58
CA ALA A 218 11.22 4.12 15.67
C ALA A 218 9.77 3.89 15.21
N LYS A 219 8.95 3.48 16.16
CA LYS A 219 7.53 3.24 15.99
C LYS A 219 6.76 4.23 16.89
N MET A 220 5.78 4.92 16.29
CA MET A 220 4.93 5.83 17.04
C MET A 220 3.89 5.10 17.88
N GLN A 221 3.26 5.83 18.81
CA GLN A 221 2.12 5.30 19.55
C GLN A 221 0.98 4.91 18.61
N PRO A 222 0.24 3.84 18.92
CA PRO A 222 -0.90 3.44 18.13
C PRO A 222 -1.98 4.53 18.11
N GLU A 223 -2.73 4.58 17.01
CA GLU A 223 -3.82 5.54 16.82
C GLU A 223 -5.16 4.81 16.69
N ARG A 224 -6.20 5.39 17.25
CA ARG A 224 -7.57 4.89 17.05
C ARG A 224 -8.18 5.52 15.81
N ILE A 225 -8.62 4.67 14.87
CA ILE A 225 -9.19 5.09 13.59
C ILE A 225 -10.56 4.45 13.41
N ASP A 226 -11.57 5.25 13.11
CA ASP A 226 -12.90 4.78 12.78
C ASP A 226 -12.88 4.02 11.44
N VAL A 227 -13.49 2.85 11.40
CA VAL A 227 -13.52 1.95 10.25
C VAL A 227 -14.95 1.51 9.93
N ILE A 228 -15.17 1.07 8.70
CA ILE A 228 -16.48 0.71 8.17
C ILE A 228 -16.42 -0.75 7.68
N LYS A 229 -17.46 -1.54 7.93
CA LYS A 229 -17.58 -2.87 7.34
C LYS A 229 -18.05 -2.81 5.88
N PRO A 230 -17.58 -3.72 5.02
CA PRO A 230 -17.97 -3.73 3.61
C PRO A 230 -19.49 -3.80 3.37
N ASP A 231 -20.21 -4.62 4.13
CA ASP A 231 -21.66 -4.77 4.02
C ASP A 231 -22.42 -3.50 4.44
N VAL A 232 -21.94 -2.78 5.44
CA VAL A 232 -22.50 -1.48 5.86
C VAL A 232 -22.36 -0.45 4.73
N LEU A 233 -21.18 -0.36 4.11
CA LEU A 233 -20.96 0.55 2.99
C LEU A 233 -21.80 0.17 1.76
N LEU A 234 -21.90 -1.12 1.44
CA LEU A 234 -22.74 -1.62 0.37
C LEU A 234 -24.21 -1.20 0.56
N ASN A 235 -24.77 -1.45 1.74
CA ASN A 235 -26.16 -1.10 2.03
C ASN A 235 -26.39 0.41 1.98
N ARG A 236 -25.45 1.22 2.44
CA ARG A 236 -25.53 2.69 2.34
C ARG A 236 -25.55 3.16 0.88
N LEU A 237 -24.70 2.57 0.02
CA LEU A 237 -24.69 2.85 -1.42
C LEU A 237 -26.03 2.48 -2.09
N LEU A 238 -26.60 1.31 -1.76
CA LEU A 238 -27.89 0.88 -2.30
C LEU A 238 -29.03 1.83 -1.89
N LYS A 239 -29.03 2.27 -0.63
CA LYS A 239 -29.99 3.27 -0.12
C LYS A 239 -29.88 4.57 -0.89
N SER A 240 -28.70 5.10 -1.13
CA SER A 240 -28.51 6.33 -1.91
C SER A 240 -28.92 6.20 -3.35
N MET A 241 -28.64 5.04 -3.99
CA MET A 241 -29.14 4.77 -5.33
C MET A 241 -30.67 4.65 -5.39
N ASN A 242 -31.31 4.28 -4.30
CA ASN A 242 -32.77 4.23 -4.13
C ASN A 242 -33.37 5.56 -3.63
N GLU A 243 -32.68 6.69 -3.84
CA GLU A 243 -33.16 8.02 -3.47
C GLU A 243 -33.47 8.14 -1.96
N GLU A 244 -32.59 7.59 -1.15
CA GLU A 244 -32.68 7.50 0.31
C GLU A 244 -33.87 6.65 0.84
N ASN A 245 -34.57 5.94 -0.05
CA ASN A 245 -35.60 4.99 0.37
C ASN A 245 -35.00 3.64 0.76
N GLU A 246 -35.65 2.96 1.71
CA GLU A 246 -35.36 1.57 2.06
C GLU A 246 -35.89 0.58 1.00
N GLY A 247 -35.58 -0.69 1.17
CA GLY A 247 -36.14 -1.79 0.36
C GLY A 247 -35.15 -2.48 -0.55
N TYR A 248 -33.93 -1.94 -0.71
CA TYR A 248 -32.84 -2.65 -1.35
C TYR A 248 -31.87 -3.21 -0.30
N VAL A 249 -31.47 -4.46 -0.48
CA VAL A 249 -30.62 -5.19 0.48
C VAL A 249 -29.36 -5.66 -0.22
N GLY A 250 -28.22 -5.34 0.39
CA GLY A 250 -26.90 -5.81 0.00
C GLY A 250 -26.40 -6.88 0.96
N GLU A 251 -25.89 -7.98 0.42
CA GLU A 251 -25.26 -9.06 1.17
C GLU A 251 -23.93 -9.44 0.56
N ILE A 252 -23.04 -9.98 1.38
CA ILE A 252 -21.73 -10.47 0.97
C ILE A 252 -21.57 -11.90 1.51
N GLU A 253 -21.24 -12.85 0.63
CA GLU A 253 -20.95 -14.24 1.02
C GLU A 253 -19.52 -14.35 1.54
N TYR A 254 -19.30 -14.06 2.83
CA TYR A 254 -17.95 -14.00 3.45
C TYR A 254 -17.24 -15.35 3.56
N GLN A 255 -17.98 -16.48 3.54
CA GLN A 255 -17.44 -17.81 3.82
C GLN A 255 -16.41 -18.31 2.80
N ASP A 256 -16.42 -17.78 1.60
CA ASP A 256 -15.55 -18.23 0.51
C ASP A 256 -14.16 -17.54 0.50
N ASP A 257 -14.00 -16.48 1.27
CA ASP A 257 -12.70 -15.80 1.41
C ASP A 257 -12.50 -15.25 2.83
N THR A 258 -11.60 -15.88 3.58
CA THR A 258 -11.27 -15.48 4.96
C THR A 258 -10.63 -14.10 5.06
N ARG A 259 -9.98 -13.61 3.99
CA ARG A 259 -9.42 -12.25 3.93
C ARG A 259 -10.55 -11.22 3.95
N LEU A 260 -11.63 -11.47 3.21
CA LEU A 260 -12.77 -10.57 3.12
C LEU A 260 -13.52 -10.47 4.46
N SER A 261 -13.69 -11.58 5.17
CA SER A 261 -14.33 -11.59 6.50
C SER A 261 -13.54 -10.80 7.55
N SER A 262 -12.22 -10.68 7.35
CA SER A 262 -11.31 -9.91 8.21
C SER A 262 -11.01 -8.50 7.68
N THR A 263 -11.77 -8.00 6.70
CA THR A 263 -11.50 -6.70 6.08
C THR A 263 -12.38 -5.60 6.69
N VAL A 264 -11.76 -4.46 6.93
CA VAL A 264 -12.45 -3.19 7.23
C VAL A 264 -11.96 -2.09 6.27
N ILE A 265 -12.84 -1.14 5.98
CA ILE A 265 -12.59 0.00 5.10
C ILE A 265 -12.28 1.23 5.95
N MET A 266 -11.31 2.01 5.52
CA MET A 266 -10.84 3.22 6.19
C MET A 266 -10.89 4.39 5.21
N ALA A 267 -11.52 5.49 5.60
CA ALA A 267 -11.43 6.75 4.85
C ALA A 267 -10.09 7.44 5.14
N ALA A 268 -9.50 8.09 4.14
CA ALA A 268 -8.28 8.88 4.32
C ALA A 268 -8.44 9.97 5.38
N GLU A 269 -9.57 10.68 5.39
CA GLU A 269 -9.88 11.69 6.40
C GLU A 269 -9.95 11.10 7.83
N SER A 270 -10.44 9.85 7.98
CA SER A 270 -10.41 9.15 9.28
C SER A 270 -8.98 8.83 9.71
N ALA A 271 -8.12 8.43 8.77
CA ALA A 271 -6.70 8.20 9.05
C ALA A 271 -6.01 9.50 9.51
N ARG A 272 -6.33 10.63 8.90
CA ARG A 272 -5.86 11.96 9.32
C ARG A 272 -6.46 12.45 10.64
N GLY A 273 -7.55 11.83 11.11
CA GLY A 273 -8.25 12.24 12.32
C GLY A 273 -9.02 13.56 12.18
N LEU A 274 -9.57 13.84 11.00
CA LEU A 274 -10.34 15.06 10.76
C LEU A 274 -11.73 14.96 11.40
N ASP A 275 -12.19 16.06 11.97
CA ASP A 275 -13.55 16.18 12.45
C ASP A 275 -14.53 16.12 11.27
N GLY A 276 -15.57 15.31 11.39
CA GLY A 276 -16.54 15.12 10.30
C GLY A 276 -15.97 14.36 9.10
N ALA A 277 -14.99 13.49 9.33
CA ALA A 277 -14.37 12.66 8.31
C ALA A 277 -15.39 11.97 7.41
N LYS A 278 -15.15 12.00 6.10
CA LYS A 278 -16.00 11.43 5.07
C LYS A 278 -15.29 10.33 4.30
N ILE A 279 -16.08 9.42 3.76
CA ILE A 279 -15.62 8.47 2.74
C ILE A 279 -16.24 8.83 1.40
N TYR A 280 -15.41 8.85 0.35
CA TYR A 280 -15.78 9.17 -1.02
C TYR A 280 -15.75 7.89 -1.86
N THR A 281 -16.91 7.48 -2.40
CA THR A 281 -17.00 6.24 -3.16
C THR A 281 -18.23 6.18 -4.06
N SER A 282 -18.28 5.14 -4.90
CA SER A 282 -19.42 4.82 -5.75
C SER A 282 -19.67 3.32 -5.71
N PHE A 283 -20.85 2.89 -6.15
CA PHE A 283 -21.14 1.45 -6.29
C PHE A 283 -20.16 0.78 -7.27
N LYS A 284 -19.73 1.51 -8.31
CA LYS A 284 -18.72 1.02 -9.24
C LYS A 284 -17.39 0.79 -8.54
N ASN A 285 -16.90 1.75 -7.76
CA ASN A 285 -15.64 1.61 -7.03
C ASN A 285 -15.71 0.44 -6.03
N PHE A 286 -16.82 0.32 -5.30
CA PHE A 286 -17.03 -0.79 -4.39
C PHE A 286 -17.02 -2.14 -5.13
N SER A 287 -17.74 -2.22 -6.24
CA SER A 287 -17.84 -3.43 -7.06
C SER A 287 -16.52 -3.81 -7.72
N ASP A 288 -15.81 -2.83 -8.28
CA ASP A 288 -14.49 -3.05 -8.88
C ASP A 288 -13.48 -3.51 -7.83
N TRP A 289 -13.50 -2.94 -6.62
CA TRP A 289 -12.68 -3.40 -5.50
C TRP A 289 -12.97 -4.85 -5.12
N MET A 290 -14.24 -5.22 -4.94
CA MET A 290 -14.67 -6.58 -4.61
C MET A 290 -14.25 -7.58 -5.70
N GLU A 291 -14.39 -7.19 -6.96
CA GLU A 291 -14.02 -8.02 -8.10
C GLU A 291 -12.50 -8.19 -8.19
N VAL A 292 -11.76 -7.11 -8.13
CA VAL A 292 -10.30 -7.14 -8.30
C VAL A 292 -9.64 -7.89 -7.14
N VAL A 293 -9.92 -7.51 -5.89
CA VAL A 293 -9.18 -8.02 -4.74
C VAL A 293 -9.60 -9.43 -4.34
N TYR A 294 -10.89 -9.77 -4.48
CA TYR A 294 -11.44 -11.03 -3.98
C TYR A 294 -12.01 -11.95 -5.07
N GLY A 295 -12.17 -11.46 -6.29
CA GLY A 295 -12.85 -12.20 -7.36
C GLY A 295 -14.36 -12.31 -7.13
N TYR A 296 -14.95 -11.37 -6.37
CA TYR A 296 -16.39 -11.33 -6.05
C TYR A 296 -17.12 -10.42 -7.02
N VAL A 297 -18.26 -10.86 -7.46
CA VAL A 297 -19.12 -10.12 -8.39
C VAL A 297 -20.55 -10.05 -7.85
N PRO A 298 -21.30 -8.98 -8.15
CA PRO A 298 -22.69 -8.88 -7.69
C PRO A 298 -23.62 -9.75 -8.51
N ASP A 299 -24.42 -10.51 -7.83
CA ASP A 299 -25.62 -11.18 -8.33
C ASP A 299 -26.84 -10.35 -7.93
N ILE A 300 -27.58 -9.86 -8.92
CA ILE A 300 -28.67 -8.91 -8.69
C ILE A 300 -29.98 -9.62 -9.01
N ALA A 301 -30.83 -9.79 -8.01
CA ALA A 301 -32.14 -10.38 -8.15
C ALA A 301 -33.19 -9.52 -7.44
N GLU A 302 -34.22 -9.11 -8.13
CA GLU A 302 -35.33 -8.29 -7.60
C GLU A 302 -34.79 -7.04 -6.83
N ASN A 303 -34.89 -7.05 -5.51
CA ASN A 303 -34.46 -5.96 -4.63
C ASN A 303 -33.17 -6.28 -3.86
N LYS A 304 -32.45 -7.33 -4.25
CA LYS A 304 -31.28 -7.82 -3.53
C LYS A 304 -30.05 -7.83 -4.43
N VAL A 305 -28.92 -7.43 -3.85
CA VAL A 305 -27.57 -7.58 -4.43
C VAL A 305 -26.77 -8.49 -3.53
N VAL A 306 -26.30 -9.61 -4.05
CA VAL A 306 -25.43 -10.53 -3.31
C VAL A 306 -24.06 -10.54 -3.97
N PHE A 307 -23.02 -10.11 -3.25
CA PHE A 307 -21.65 -10.30 -3.71
C PHE A 307 -21.19 -11.72 -3.36
N LYS A 308 -20.84 -12.48 -4.38
CA LYS A 308 -20.34 -13.84 -4.26
C LYS A 308 -19.17 -14.10 -5.19
N LYS A 309 -18.44 -15.17 -4.92
CA LYS A 309 -17.28 -15.51 -5.75
C LYS A 309 -17.72 -15.74 -7.20
N ARG A 310 -16.97 -15.19 -8.16
CA ARG A 310 -17.29 -15.31 -9.59
C ARG A 310 -17.48 -16.77 -10.00
N THR A 311 -16.63 -17.68 -9.51
CA THR A 311 -16.74 -19.12 -9.80
C THR A 311 -18.06 -19.74 -9.38
N SER A 312 -18.70 -19.24 -8.31
CA SER A 312 -19.99 -19.75 -7.84
C SER A 312 -21.17 -19.31 -8.70
N LEU A 313 -21.01 -18.26 -9.53
CA LEU A 313 -22.02 -17.86 -10.51
C LEU A 313 -22.06 -18.75 -11.75
N PHE A 314 -20.96 -19.45 -12.05
CA PHE A 314 -20.87 -20.31 -13.22
C PHE A 314 -21.22 -21.74 -12.82
N HIS A 315 -22.52 -22.06 -12.86
CA HIS A 315 -23.02 -23.36 -12.47
C HIS A 315 -22.48 -24.45 -13.40
N SER A 316 -22.32 -25.66 -12.87
CA SER A 316 -21.95 -26.84 -13.66
C SER A 316 -23.15 -27.60 -14.17
N GLU A 317 -24.37 -27.23 -13.76
CA GLU A 317 -25.61 -27.91 -14.15
C GLU A 317 -26.01 -27.49 -15.56
N VAL A 318 -26.35 -28.50 -16.36
CA VAL A 318 -26.88 -28.32 -17.73
C VAL A 318 -28.38 -28.23 -17.66
N GLN A 319 -28.96 -27.07 -17.93
CA GLN A 319 -30.42 -26.88 -17.94
C GLN A 319 -31.08 -27.06 -19.31
N LYS A 320 -30.30 -26.91 -20.37
CA LYS A 320 -30.85 -27.08 -21.72
C LYS A 320 -29.87 -27.78 -22.64
N ARG A 321 -30.39 -28.71 -23.44
CA ARG A 321 -29.68 -29.35 -24.54
C ARG A 321 -30.36 -29.04 -25.85
N ILE A 322 -29.59 -28.63 -26.84
CA ILE A 322 -30.08 -28.22 -28.17
C ILE A 322 -29.34 -29.09 -29.21
N SER A 323 -30.09 -29.97 -29.88
CA SER A 323 -29.62 -30.67 -31.07
C SER A 323 -29.79 -29.74 -32.29
N TYR A 324 -28.70 -29.14 -32.73
CA TYR A 324 -28.76 -28.07 -33.73
C TYR A 324 -28.45 -28.56 -35.14
N THR A 325 -29.42 -28.39 -36.03
CA THR A 325 -29.36 -28.77 -37.46
C THR A 325 -29.41 -27.55 -38.40
N GLY A 326 -29.60 -26.35 -37.86
CA GLY A 326 -29.73 -25.10 -38.61
C GLY A 326 -28.46 -24.63 -39.30
N MET A 327 -28.60 -23.69 -40.23
CA MET A 327 -27.47 -23.10 -40.96
C MET A 327 -26.78 -21.94 -40.21
N ASP A 328 -27.42 -21.33 -39.22
CA ASP A 328 -26.97 -20.12 -38.52
C ASP A 328 -25.99 -20.41 -37.37
N PHE A 329 -25.25 -21.51 -37.46
CA PHE A 329 -24.27 -21.89 -36.46
C PHE A 329 -22.96 -21.15 -36.73
N LYS A 330 -22.59 -20.23 -35.83
CA LYS A 330 -21.37 -19.41 -35.98
C LYS A 330 -20.51 -19.46 -34.73
N VAL A 331 -19.33 -20.06 -34.83
CA VAL A 331 -18.28 -19.97 -33.81
C VAL A 331 -17.34 -18.84 -34.18
N LYS A 332 -17.04 -17.96 -33.23
CA LYS A 332 -16.14 -16.83 -33.39
C LYS A 332 -15.22 -16.71 -32.20
N VAL A 333 -13.99 -16.34 -32.44
CA VAL A 333 -13.09 -15.87 -31.39
C VAL A 333 -13.47 -14.44 -31.01
N ASN A 334 -13.68 -14.19 -29.75
CA ASN A 334 -13.92 -12.85 -29.24
C ASN A 334 -12.59 -12.13 -29.02
N SER A 335 -12.15 -11.36 -30.02
CA SER A 335 -10.88 -10.60 -29.96
C SER A 335 -10.84 -9.57 -28.83
N SER A 336 -12.02 -9.18 -28.28
CA SER A 336 -12.06 -8.28 -27.13
C SER A 336 -11.51 -8.92 -25.86
N LEU A 337 -11.44 -10.25 -25.79
CA LEU A 337 -10.94 -11.04 -24.67
C LEU A 337 -9.49 -11.52 -24.87
N ILE A 338 -8.78 -10.99 -25.86
CA ILE A 338 -7.37 -11.32 -26.11
C ILE A 338 -6.52 -10.16 -25.59
N TYR A 339 -5.56 -10.47 -24.72
CA TYR A 339 -4.71 -9.50 -24.06
C TYR A 339 -3.24 -9.92 -24.18
N SER A 340 -2.37 -8.95 -24.46
CA SER A 340 -0.91 -9.14 -24.46
C SER A 340 -0.30 -8.94 -23.07
N LEU A 341 -0.97 -8.17 -22.22
CA LEU A 341 -0.47 -7.77 -20.92
C LEU A 341 -1.58 -7.90 -19.86
N LEU A 342 -1.19 -8.28 -18.64
CA LEU A 342 -2.00 -8.14 -17.44
C LEU A 342 -1.37 -7.09 -16.54
N ARG A 343 -2.14 -6.08 -16.15
CA ARG A 343 -1.81 -5.13 -15.09
C ARG A 343 -2.65 -5.41 -13.88
N VAL A 344 -2.00 -5.57 -12.74
CA VAL A 344 -2.67 -6.02 -11.51
C VAL A 344 -2.11 -5.30 -10.30
N GLY A 345 -2.99 -4.89 -9.40
CA GLY A 345 -2.60 -4.27 -8.13
C GLY A 345 -3.34 -2.97 -7.85
N TYR A 346 -2.58 -1.93 -7.58
CA TYR A 346 -3.05 -0.63 -7.09
C TYR A 346 -2.35 0.49 -7.83
N ASP A 347 -2.98 1.65 -7.93
CA ASP A 347 -2.35 2.84 -8.49
C ASP A 347 -1.17 3.29 -7.61
N LYS A 348 -0.06 3.62 -8.25
CA LYS A 348 1.10 4.18 -7.57
C LYS A 348 0.80 5.57 -7.03
N GLN A 349 1.27 5.82 -5.80
CA GLN A 349 1.25 7.15 -5.19
C GLN A 349 2.66 7.51 -4.71
N ASP A 350 3.02 8.77 -4.86
CA ASP A 350 4.27 9.31 -4.34
C ASP A 350 3.99 10.11 -3.06
N TYR A 351 4.66 9.74 -1.97
CA TYR A 351 4.53 10.40 -0.68
C TYR A 351 5.82 11.14 -0.35
N ASP A 352 5.80 12.46 -0.29
CA ASP A 352 6.98 13.32 -0.14
C ASP A 352 7.78 13.08 1.14
N SER A 353 7.17 12.57 2.19
CA SER A 353 7.78 12.48 3.52
C SER A 353 8.04 11.05 4.00
N ILE A 354 7.65 10.03 3.25
CA ILE A 354 7.80 8.64 3.63
C ILE A 354 8.56 7.90 2.53
N ASN A 355 9.82 7.60 2.78
CA ASN A 355 10.61 6.68 1.98
C ASN A 355 10.15 5.24 2.24
N GLY A 356 8.89 4.97 1.95
CA GLY A 356 8.36 3.63 1.95
C GLY A 356 8.71 2.95 0.63
N ARG A 357 8.99 1.67 0.70
CA ARG A 357 9.12 0.85 -0.50
C ARG A 357 7.75 0.32 -0.86
N ASP A 358 7.03 1.14 -1.58
CA ASP A 358 5.65 0.90 -1.96
C ASP A 358 5.50 -0.17 -3.04
N GLU A 359 6.58 -0.62 -3.64
CA GLU A 359 6.57 -1.58 -4.75
C GLU A 359 5.77 -2.84 -4.44
N PHE A 360 5.47 -3.06 -3.17
CA PHE A 360 4.67 -4.19 -2.73
C PHE A 360 3.17 -4.06 -3.01
N HIS A 361 2.61 -2.83 -3.00
CA HIS A 361 1.19 -2.58 -3.25
C HIS A 361 0.98 -1.66 -4.46
N PHE A 362 1.80 -1.85 -5.47
CA PHE A 362 1.67 -1.17 -6.76
C PHE A 362 0.99 -2.01 -7.82
N THR A 363 1.04 -1.47 -9.01
CA THR A 363 0.70 -2.19 -10.23
C THR A 363 1.88 -3.04 -10.66
N ASN A 364 1.69 -4.35 -10.70
CA ASN A 364 2.58 -5.28 -11.36
C ASN A 364 2.10 -5.58 -12.77
N GLU A 365 3.03 -5.79 -13.68
CA GLU A 365 2.78 -6.17 -15.07
C GLU A 365 3.24 -7.60 -15.33
N TYR A 366 2.44 -8.33 -16.09
CA TYR A 366 2.73 -9.68 -16.54
C TYR A 366 2.49 -9.79 -18.04
N ASP A 367 3.48 -10.29 -18.76
CA ASP A 367 3.38 -10.62 -20.19
C ASP A 367 2.64 -11.95 -20.37
N THR A 368 1.67 -11.98 -21.27
CA THR A 368 0.88 -13.17 -21.60
C THR A 368 1.52 -14.02 -22.71
N GLY A 369 2.57 -13.54 -23.36
CA GLY A 369 3.15 -14.14 -24.55
C GLY A 369 2.36 -13.91 -25.86
N ILE A 370 1.25 -13.18 -25.80
CA ILE A 370 0.42 -12.86 -26.98
C ILE A 370 0.90 -11.55 -27.59
N THR A 371 1.30 -11.59 -28.87
CA THR A 371 1.90 -10.45 -29.58
C THR A 371 1.02 -9.85 -30.67
N ILE A 372 -0.18 -10.39 -30.89
CA ILE A 372 -1.10 -9.93 -31.96
C ILE A 372 -1.94 -8.70 -31.57
N THR A 373 -1.83 -8.25 -30.36
CA THR A 373 -2.51 -7.08 -29.79
C THR A 373 -1.59 -6.40 -28.77
N ASP A 374 -1.84 -5.15 -28.47
CA ASP A 374 -1.22 -4.36 -27.41
C ASP A 374 -2.17 -4.12 -26.22
N LYS A 375 -3.32 -4.79 -26.22
CA LYS A 375 -4.37 -4.62 -25.23
C LYS A 375 -3.97 -5.24 -23.87
N ALA A 376 -4.13 -4.48 -22.80
CA ALA A 376 -3.95 -4.95 -21.44
C ALA A 376 -5.28 -5.34 -20.77
N LEU A 377 -5.24 -6.36 -19.93
CA LEU A 377 -6.27 -6.64 -18.93
C LEU A 377 -5.90 -5.87 -17.66
N GLU A 378 -6.76 -4.94 -17.25
CA GLU A 378 -6.54 -4.09 -16.07
C GLU A 378 -7.32 -4.66 -14.88
N LEU A 379 -6.61 -5.14 -13.86
CA LEU A 379 -7.14 -5.54 -12.56
C LEU A 379 -6.55 -4.63 -11.49
N ILE A 380 -6.95 -3.37 -11.51
CA ILE A 380 -6.48 -2.32 -10.60
C ILE A 380 -7.58 -1.97 -9.62
N SER A 381 -7.30 -2.09 -8.33
CA SER A 381 -8.26 -1.78 -7.27
C SER A 381 -8.40 -0.28 -7.06
N PRO A 382 -9.63 0.26 -7.04
CA PRO A 382 -9.86 1.66 -6.72
C PRO A 382 -9.72 1.98 -5.22
N LEU A 383 -9.79 0.97 -4.34
CA LEU A 383 -9.45 1.12 -2.93
C LEU A 383 -8.02 0.63 -2.72
N ARG A 384 -7.30 1.29 -1.84
CA ARG A 384 -5.87 1.09 -1.62
C ARG A 384 -5.60 0.23 -0.39
N ALA A 385 -4.53 -0.54 -0.44
CA ALA A 385 -4.09 -1.42 0.65
C ALA A 385 -2.69 -1.08 1.16
N ASP A 386 -2.06 -0.02 0.66
CA ASP A 386 -0.67 0.30 0.94
C ASP A 386 -0.45 0.83 2.37
N PRO A 387 0.38 0.15 3.16
CA PRO A 387 0.67 0.54 4.54
C PRO A 387 1.30 1.93 4.66
N TYR A 388 2.15 2.29 3.69
CA TYR A 388 2.85 3.57 3.71
C TYR A 388 1.93 4.75 3.43
N GLY A 389 0.92 4.60 2.58
CA GLY A 389 -0.09 5.63 2.37
C GLY A 389 -0.92 5.88 3.62
N ILE A 390 -1.31 4.83 4.32
CA ILE A 390 -2.00 4.96 5.60
C ILE A 390 -1.09 5.63 6.63
N GLU A 391 0.18 5.19 6.74
CA GLU A 391 1.15 5.79 7.66
C GLU A 391 1.41 7.27 7.37
N PHE A 392 1.51 7.65 6.09
CA PHE A 392 1.64 9.04 5.66
C PHE A 392 0.49 9.90 6.20
N LEU A 393 -0.75 9.46 5.97
CA LEU A 393 -1.94 10.19 6.43
C LEU A 393 -2.01 10.26 7.95
N VAL A 394 -1.74 9.15 8.64
CA VAL A 394 -1.73 9.11 10.11
C VAL A 394 -0.62 10.01 10.68
N SER A 395 0.52 10.12 10.03
CA SER A 395 1.61 11.02 10.45
C SER A 395 1.24 12.51 10.37
N LYS A 396 0.26 12.86 9.55
CA LYS A 396 -0.31 14.22 9.41
C LYS A 396 -1.37 14.55 10.47
N ARG A 397 -1.77 13.57 11.29
CA ARG A 397 -2.82 13.71 12.29
C ARG A 397 -2.47 14.81 13.29
N GLY A 398 -3.38 15.78 13.47
CA GLY A 398 -3.22 16.92 14.37
C GLY A 398 -2.25 18.02 13.91
N LYS A 399 -1.56 17.84 12.77
CA LYS A 399 -0.52 18.79 12.30
C LYS A 399 -0.95 19.61 11.11
N ASP A 400 -1.74 19.05 10.23
CA ASP A 400 -2.17 19.67 8.99
C ASP A 400 -3.70 19.69 8.95
N THR A 401 -4.28 20.89 8.97
CA THR A 401 -5.72 21.12 8.92
C THR A 401 -6.20 21.47 7.51
N THR A 402 -5.29 21.62 6.54
CA THR A 402 -5.64 21.91 5.16
C THR A 402 -6.02 20.65 4.41
N ASP A 403 -6.80 20.78 3.34
CA ASP A 403 -7.13 19.68 2.45
C ASP A 403 -5.85 19.10 1.84
N ASN A 404 -5.80 17.78 1.76
CA ASN A 404 -4.73 17.03 1.10
C ASN A 404 -5.31 16.37 -0.14
N GLU A 405 -4.54 16.28 -1.22
CA GLU A 405 -4.98 15.62 -2.46
C GLU A 405 -5.37 14.16 -2.28
N SER A 406 -4.83 13.50 -1.24
CA SER A 406 -5.16 12.12 -0.88
C SER A 406 -6.37 11.97 0.06
N ASP A 407 -7.05 13.05 0.47
CA ASP A 407 -8.18 12.97 1.42
C ASP A 407 -9.40 12.24 0.84
N ASN A 408 -9.53 12.20 -0.48
CA ASN A 408 -10.59 11.46 -1.14
C ASN A 408 -10.31 9.96 -1.27
N ASP A 409 -9.12 9.49 -0.90
CA ASP A 409 -8.76 8.08 -0.99
C ASP A 409 -9.51 7.24 0.04
N ALA A 410 -9.85 6.03 -0.37
CA ALA A 410 -10.37 5.00 0.51
C ALA A 410 -9.37 3.84 0.58
N PHE A 411 -9.11 3.40 1.80
CA PHE A 411 -8.22 2.29 2.09
C PHE A 411 -9.00 1.10 2.64
N PHE A 412 -8.40 -0.07 2.58
CA PHE A 412 -8.88 -1.23 3.31
C PHE A 412 -7.72 -1.95 3.98
N VAL A 413 -8.02 -2.56 5.11
CA VAL A 413 -7.03 -3.27 5.92
C VAL A 413 -7.58 -4.59 6.41
N GLY A 414 -6.71 -5.59 6.51
CA GLY A 414 -6.99 -6.81 7.25
C GLY A 414 -6.97 -6.51 8.74
N ALA A 415 -8.11 -6.70 9.38
CA ALA A 415 -8.28 -6.47 10.80
C ALA A 415 -9.11 -7.57 11.44
N HIS A 416 -8.78 -7.94 12.67
CA HIS A 416 -9.53 -8.92 13.44
C HIS A 416 -9.90 -8.37 14.80
N LEU A 417 -11.02 -8.84 15.32
CA LEU A 417 -11.48 -8.53 16.67
C LEU A 417 -11.26 -9.76 17.53
N LYS A 418 -10.29 -9.70 18.42
CA LYS A 418 -10.09 -10.76 19.43
C LYS A 418 -11.24 -10.77 20.44
N GLU A 419 -11.51 -11.91 21.03
CA GLU A 419 -12.52 -12.04 22.08
C GLU A 419 -12.23 -11.07 23.23
N ASN A 420 -13.25 -10.32 23.65
CA ASN A 420 -13.15 -9.26 24.66
C ASN A 420 -12.22 -8.08 24.33
N ALA A 421 -11.74 -7.93 23.11
CA ALA A 421 -10.98 -6.76 22.70
C ALA A 421 -11.85 -5.51 22.60
N GLU A 422 -11.30 -4.36 22.95
CA GLU A 422 -11.97 -3.04 22.82
C GLU A 422 -11.86 -2.45 21.40
N CYS A 423 -10.91 -2.94 20.60
CA CYS A 423 -10.63 -2.44 19.26
C CYS A 423 -10.30 -3.60 18.32
N TYR A 424 -10.48 -3.36 17.01
CA TYR A 424 -9.87 -4.19 15.98
C TYR A 424 -8.35 -4.03 16.01
N GLU A 425 -7.63 -5.09 15.69
CA GLU A 425 -6.18 -5.11 15.51
C GLU A 425 -5.83 -5.47 14.06
N LEU A 426 -4.76 -4.89 13.53
CA LEU A 426 -4.24 -5.24 12.20
C LEU A 426 -3.82 -6.72 12.15
N VAL A 427 -4.18 -7.39 11.08
CA VAL A 427 -3.71 -8.76 10.81
C VAL A 427 -2.25 -8.71 10.37
N ARG A 428 -1.35 -9.08 11.28
CA ARG A 428 0.08 -9.24 11.04
C ARG A 428 0.53 -10.69 11.20
N GLU A 429 -0.23 -11.46 11.95
CA GLU A 429 0.02 -12.88 12.19
C GLU A 429 -0.46 -13.74 11.03
N GLY A 430 0.16 -14.90 10.82
CA GLY A 430 -0.19 -15.84 9.75
C GLY A 430 0.48 -15.57 8.41
N TYR A 431 1.23 -14.47 8.29
CA TYR A 431 1.99 -14.14 7.08
C TYR A 431 3.47 -13.94 7.43
N LYS A 432 4.32 -14.76 6.81
CA LYS A 432 5.77 -14.60 6.86
C LYS A 432 6.20 -13.70 5.71
N VAL A 433 6.63 -12.49 6.02
CA VAL A 433 7.16 -11.55 5.04
C VAL A 433 8.69 -11.52 5.16
N SER A 434 9.39 -11.64 4.06
CA SER A 434 10.84 -11.59 4.00
C SER A 434 11.33 -10.86 2.74
N GLY A 435 12.60 -10.42 2.77
CA GLY A 435 13.21 -9.54 1.79
C GLY A 435 13.54 -8.20 2.44
N ILE A 436 13.44 -7.13 1.68
CA ILE A 436 13.71 -5.75 2.16
C ILE A 436 12.62 -5.18 3.07
N ILE A 437 11.46 -5.81 3.12
CA ILE A 437 10.36 -5.45 4.00
C ILE A 437 10.14 -6.53 5.06
N SER A 438 9.42 -6.18 6.11
CA SER A 438 9.09 -7.09 7.21
C SER A 438 7.70 -6.79 7.76
N SER A 439 7.18 -7.67 8.61
CA SER A 439 5.91 -7.44 9.30
C SER A 439 5.90 -6.18 10.19
N SER A 440 7.08 -5.62 10.54
CA SER A 440 7.21 -4.35 11.26
C SER A 440 7.12 -3.13 10.36
N THR A 441 7.42 -3.28 9.08
CA THR A 441 7.44 -2.19 8.09
C THR A 441 6.26 -2.20 7.15
N ILE A 442 5.50 -3.30 7.10
CA ILE A 442 4.23 -3.40 6.35
C ILE A 442 3.17 -4.18 7.12
N PHE A 443 1.94 -4.08 6.65
CA PHE A 443 0.83 -4.99 6.91
C PHE A 443 0.08 -5.24 5.59
N ASN A 444 -1.08 -5.87 5.59
CA ASN A 444 -1.81 -6.20 4.36
C ASN A 444 -1.05 -7.12 3.39
N ALA A 445 -0.14 -7.95 3.87
CA ALA A 445 0.60 -8.88 3.02
C ALA A 445 -0.32 -9.81 2.21
N MET A 446 -1.51 -10.12 2.74
CA MET A 446 -2.53 -10.91 2.07
C MET A 446 -3.17 -10.22 0.85
N PHE A 447 -2.89 -8.95 0.63
CA PHE A 447 -3.45 -8.16 -0.47
C PHE A 447 -2.38 -7.75 -1.49
N SER A 448 -1.31 -8.50 -1.61
CA SER A 448 -0.30 -8.28 -2.66
C SER A 448 -0.90 -8.38 -4.07
N PRO A 449 -0.27 -7.80 -5.09
CA PRO A 449 -0.70 -7.97 -6.48
C PRO A 449 -0.83 -9.43 -6.89
N ARG A 450 0.08 -10.31 -6.43
CA ARG A 450 -0.02 -11.76 -6.67
C ARG A 450 -1.29 -12.36 -6.07
N SER A 451 -1.71 -11.92 -4.89
CA SER A 451 -2.95 -12.41 -4.27
C SER A 451 -4.20 -12.06 -5.07
N ILE A 452 -4.17 -10.95 -5.83
CA ILE A 452 -5.24 -10.57 -6.76
C ILE A 452 -5.31 -11.55 -7.93
N ILE A 453 -4.15 -11.97 -8.46
CA ILE A 453 -4.11 -13.00 -9.51
C ILE A 453 -4.69 -14.32 -8.99
N GLU A 454 -4.28 -14.75 -7.80
CA GLU A 454 -4.81 -15.99 -7.18
C GLU A 454 -6.34 -15.94 -6.96
N ALA A 455 -6.87 -14.79 -6.57
CA ALA A 455 -8.32 -14.60 -6.40
C ALA A 455 -9.11 -14.66 -7.72
N ASN A 456 -8.45 -14.38 -8.84
CA ASN A 456 -9.05 -14.30 -10.18
C ASN A 456 -8.47 -15.32 -11.17
N LYS A 457 -7.76 -16.34 -10.69
CA LYS A 457 -6.95 -17.25 -11.54
C LYS A 457 -7.77 -17.96 -12.61
N GLU A 458 -8.96 -18.45 -12.30
CA GLU A 458 -9.83 -19.14 -13.24
C GLU A 458 -10.36 -18.18 -14.32
N TYR A 459 -10.65 -16.94 -13.92
CA TYR A 459 -11.07 -15.91 -14.84
C TYR A 459 -9.93 -15.49 -15.78
N ILE A 460 -8.75 -15.20 -15.23
CA ILE A 460 -7.55 -14.86 -16.03
C ILE A 460 -7.16 -16.05 -16.92
N GLY A 461 -7.23 -17.27 -16.40
CA GLY A 461 -6.96 -18.51 -17.13
C GLY A 461 -7.85 -18.71 -18.35
N SER A 462 -9.01 -18.06 -18.41
CA SER A 462 -9.88 -18.06 -19.60
C SER A 462 -9.28 -17.31 -20.79
N PHE A 463 -8.31 -16.45 -20.57
CA PHE A 463 -7.66 -15.62 -21.60
C PHE A 463 -6.24 -16.07 -21.90
N VAL A 464 -5.52 -16.58 -20.89
CA VAL A 464 -4.10 -16.89 -20.96
C VAL A 464 -3.77 -18.11 -20.10
N LYS A 465 -2.75 -18.89 -20.51
CA LYS A 465 -2.32 -20.10 -19.78
C LYS A 465 -1.14 -19.86 -18.85
N SER A 466 -0.31 -18.87 -19.15
CA SER A 466 0.84 -18.53 -18.33
C SER A 466 1.09 -17.03 -18.34
N LEU A 467 1.61 -16.53 -17.24
CA LEU A 467 1.95 -15.14 -17.03
C LEU A 467 3.43 -15.05 -16.69
N ARG A 468 4.18 -14.20 -17.39
CA ARG A 468 5.58 -13.90 -17.10
C ARG A 468 5.67 -12.54 -16.44
N PHE A 469 6.37 -12.49 -15.31
CA PHE A 469 6.57 -11.22 -14.62
C PHE A 469 7.37 -10.24 -15.49
N ALA A 470 6.83 -9.03 -15.70
CA ALA A 470 7.37 -8.04 -16.63
C ALA A 470 7.63 -6.67 -15.98
N SER A 471 7.26 -6.48 -14.71
CA SER A 471 7.53 -5.24 -13.99
C SER A 471 9.02 -5.05 -13.72
N SER A 472 9.41 -3.81 -13.45
CA SER A 472 10.75 -3.49 -12.98
C SER A 472 11.03 -4.18 -11.62
N SER A 473 12.29 -4.37 -11.31
CA SER A 473 12.79 -5.23 -10.24
C SER A 473 12.48 -4.80 -8.79
N GLY A 474 11.61 -3.83 -8.55
CA GLY A 474 11.32 -3.33 -7.20
C GLY A 474 10.83 -4.40 -6.21
N ASN A 475 10.08 -5.39 -6.70
CA ASN A 475 9.48 -6.47 -5.89
C ASN A 475 10.26 -7.79 -5.94
N SER A 476 11.44 -7.82 -6.54
CA SER A 476 12.16 -9.08 -6.83
C SER A 476 12.61 -9.84 -5.58
N ASP A 477 12.79 -9.16 -4.47
CA ASP A 477 13.26 -9.72 -3.20
C ASP A 477 12.16 -9.92 -2.15
N ILE A 478 10.92 -9.55 -2.47
CA ILE A 478 9.79 -9.70 -1.55
C ILE A 478 9.21 -11.10 -1.66
N ARG A 479 9.06 -11.75 -0.50
CA ARG A 479 8.44 -13.06 -0.38
C ARG A 479 7.35 -13.05 0.68
N ILE A 480 6.22 -13.68 0.36
CA ILE A 480 5.14 -13.94 1.31
C ILE A 480 4.98 -15.44 1.44
N ASN A 481 5.11 -15.95 2.66
CA ASN A 481 5.12 -17.39 2.95
C ASN A 481 6.09 -18.14 2.05
N ASP A 482 7.30 -17.60 1.89
CA ASP A 482 8.38 -18.10 1.06
C ASP A 482 8.14 -18.09 -0.47
N VAL A 483 7.00 -17.55 -0.94
CA VAL A 483 6.69 -17.37 -2.36
C VAL A 483 7.10 -15.97 -2.81
N ALA A 484 7.95 -15.85 -3.81
CA ALA A 484 8.36 -14.55 -4.34
C ALA A 484 7.25 -13.92 -5.19
N GLU A 485 7.07 -12.59 -5.05
CA GLU A 485 6.03 -11.85 -5.77
C GLU A 485 6.29 -11.78 -7.29
N ASN A 486 7.54 -11.91 -7.72
CA ASN A 486 7.96 -11.83 -9.12
C ASN A 486 8.02 -13.16 -9.87
N LEU A 487 7.47 -14.24 -9.31
CA LEU A 487 7.44 -15.53 -9.99
C LEU A 487 6.41 -15.54 -11.12
N ASP A 488 6.77 -16.20 -12.22
CA ASP A 488 5.85 -16.56 -13.29
C ASP A 488 4.71 -17.44 -12.75
N ILE A 489 3.55 -17.40 -13.39
CA ILE A 489 2.34 -18.07 -12.94
C ILE A 489 1.76 -18.91 -14.06
N GLU A 490 1.50 -20.20 -13.77
CA GLU A 490 0.73 -21.09 -14.65
C GLU A 490 -0.75 -21.11 -14.21
N LEU A 491 -1.65 -21.06 -15.20
CA LEU A 491 -3.09 -20.97 -15.01
C LEU A 491 -3.75 -22.20 -15.66
N THR A 492 -4.38 -23.05 -14.86
CA THR A 492 -4.81 -24.39 -15.30
C THR A 492 -6.33 -24.54 -15.49
N ASP A 493 -7.15 -23.85 -14.73
CA ASP A 493 -8.58 -24.12 -14.63
C ASP A 493 -9.43 -22.95 -15.16
N PRO A 494 -9.53 -22.76 -16.49
CA PRO A 494 -10.26 -21.65 -17.06
C PRO A 494 -11.78 -21.79 -16.84
N LEU A 495 -12.47 -20.67 -16.56
CA LEU A 495 -13.92 -20.63 -16.47
C LEU A 495 -14.58 -20.90 -17.82
N PHE A 496 -14.00 -20.37 -18.90
CA PHE A 496 -14.50 -20.46 -20.26
C PHE A 496 -13.35 -20.30 -21.27
N THR A 497 -13.65 -20.41 -22.55
CA THR A 497 -12.71 -20.10 -23.65
C THR A 497 -12.94 -18.70 -24.20
N VAL A 498 -12.06 -18.16 -25.00
CA VAL A 498 -12.26 -16.86 -25.70
C VAL A 498 -13.22 -16.95 -26.89
N SER A 499 -13.85 -18.10 -27.10
CA SER A 499 -14.73 -18.35 -28.26
C SER A 499 -16.21 -18.24 -27.89
N THR A 500 -16.98 -17.67 -28.78
CA THR A 500 -18.44 -17.56 -28.67
C THR A 500 -19.13 -18.37 -29.74
N LEU A 501 -20.32 -18.85 -29.44
CA LEU A 501 -21.21 -19.55 -30.34
C LEU A 501 -22.52 -18.77 -30.49
N SER A 502 -22.92 -18.46 -31.73
CA SER A 502 -24.20 -17.85 -32.02
C SER A 502 -25.06 -18.84 -32.80
N ILE A 503 -26.31 -19.05 -32.34
CA ILE A 503 -27.33 -19.89 -32.99
C ILE A 503 -28.69 -19.24 -32.87
N SER A 504 -29.58 -19.54 -33.82
CA SER A 504 -31.00 -19.21 -33.76
C SER A 504 -31.82 -20.50 -33.77
N THR A 505 -32.71 -20.69 -32.83
CA THR A 505 -33.58 -21.88 -32.70
C THR A 505 -35.05 -21.51 -32.67
N ALA A 506 -35.91 -22.35 -33.25
CA ALA A 506 -37.35 -22.24 -33.16
C ALA A 506 -37.89 -22.76 -31.81
N ASP A 507 -37.05 -23.42 -31.00
CA ASP A 507 -37.43 -23.83 -29.65
C ASP A 507 -37.45 -22.62 -28.72
N GLY A 508 -38.64 -22.18 -28.33
CA GLY A 508 -38.90 -21.02 -27.48
C GLY A 508 -38.61 -21.25 -25.99
N GLY A 509 -38.20 -22.46 -25.59
CA GLY A 509 -37.86 -22.75 -24.20
C GLY A 509 -36.62 -21.99 -23.74
N ILE A 510 -36.75 -21.17 -22.70
CA ILE A 510 -35.64 -20.41 -22.07
C ILE A 510 -35.21 -21.15 -20.80
N PRO A 511 -33.90 -21.32 -20.53
CA PRO A 511 -33.43 -21.82 -19.24
C PRO A 511 -33.95 -20.96 -18.09
N SER A 512 -34.37 -21.58 -17.01
CA SER A 512 -34.85 -20.86 -15.81
C SER A 512 -33.74 -20.14 -15.08
N ASP A 513 -32.49 -20.65 -15.21
CA ASP A 513 -31.29 -20.04 -14.67
C ASP A 513 -30.34 -19.64 -15.81
N VAL A 514 -30.14 -18.36 -15.97
CA VAL A 514 -29.26 -17.80 -17.02
C VAL A 514 -27.78 -18.08 -16.76
N ASN A 515 -27.41 -18.45 -15.55
CA ASN A 515 -26.04 -18.80 -15.16
C ASN A 515 -25.72 -20.29 -15.36
N ALA A 516 -26.75 -21.10 -15.67
CA ALA A 516 -26.57 -22.52 -15.96
C ALA A 516 -25.99 -22.77 -17.35
N LEU A 517 -25.53 -24.00 -17.57
CA LEU A 517 -24.97 -24.43 -18.84
C LEU A 517 -26.06 -24.75 -19.87
N VAL A 518 -25.77 -24.39 -21.12
CA VAL A 518 -26.47 -24.84 -22.31
C VAL A 518 -25.53 -25.70 -23.14
N GLU A 519 -25.97 -26.90 -23.48
CA GLU A 519 -25.27 -27.79 -24.40
C GLU A 519 -25.86 -27.69 -25.80
N VAL A 520 -24.99 -27.47 -26.79
CA VAL A 520 -25.38 -27.46 -28.20
C VAL A 520 -24.64 -28.56 -28.92
N GLU A 521 -25.36 -29.51 -29.45
CA GLU A 521 -24.83 -30.61 -30.24
C GLU A 521 -24.93 -30.31 -31.73
N ARG A 522 -23.83 -30.44 -32.47
CA ARG A 522 -23.80 -30.36 -33.92
C ARG A 522 -22.69 -31.24 -34.50
N ASN A 523 -23.02 -32.07 -35.47
CA ASN A 523 -22.08 -32.95 -36.18
C ASN A 523 -21.22 -33.82 -35.22
N SER A 524 -21.84 -34.37 -34.20
CA SER A 524 -21.19 -35.16 -33.14
C SER A 524 -20.21 -34.40 -32.25
N LEU A 525 -20.19 -33.08 -32.33
CA LEU A 525 -19.46 -32.21 -31.39
C LEU A 525 -20.43 -31.62 -30.37
N LEU A 526 -20.07 -31.66 -29.12
CA LEU A 526 -20.84 -31.12 -28.02
C LEU A 526 -20.19 -29.82 -27.52
N TYR A 527 -20.91 -28.70 -27.68
CA TYR A 527 -20.47 -27.39 -27.19
C TYR A 527 -21.16 -27.11 -25.85
N THR A 528 -20.40 -27.12 -24.78
CA THR A 528 -20.88 -26.73 -23.45
C THR A 528 -20.66 -25.23 -23.27
N CYS A 529 -21.71 -24.47 -22.99
CA CYS A 529 -21.68 -23.02 -23.08
C CYS A 529 -22.40 -22.35 -21.93
N PHE A 530 -21.98 -21.13 -21.57
CA PHE A 530 -22.73 -20.17 -20.77
C PHE A 530 -23.50 -19.20 -21.68
N ILE A 531 -24.58 -18.65 -21.18
CA ILE A 531 -25.40 -17.69 -21.91
C ILE A 531 -24.79 -16.29 -21.77
N ASN A 532 -24.37 -15.67 -22.89
CA ASN A 532 -23.99 -14.27 -22.92
C ASN A 532 -25.18 -13.35 -23.15
N GLU A 533 -26.02 -13.72 -24.11
CA GLU A 533 -27.18 -12.93 -24.50
C GLU A 533 -28.26 -13.86 -25.06
N LEU A 534 -29.49 -13.56 -24.69
CA LEU A 534 -30.69 -14.17 -25.27
C LEU A 534 -31.54 -13.07 -25.91
N LYS A 535 -31.97 -13.29 -27.17
CA LYS A 535 -32.96 -12.45 -27.81
C LYS A 535 -34.18 -13.30 -28.12
N TYR A 536 -35.25 -13.03 -27.41
CA TYR A 536 -36.51 -13.71 -27.58
C TYR A 536 -37.44 -12.92 -28.51
N LYS A 537 -37.94 -13.57 -29.55
CA LYS A 537 -38.87 -12.96 -30.51
C LYS A 537 -40.29 -13.41 -30.16
N ILE A 538 -41.12 -12.45 -29.77
CA ILE A 538 -42.54 -12.68 -29.51
C ILE A 538 -43.31 -12.36 -30.79
N GLY A 539 -44.08 -13.31 -31.32
CA GLY A 539 -44.91 -13.09 -32.49
C GLY A 539 -45.21 -14.38 -33.28
N HIS A 540 -45.53 -14.25 -34.56
CA HIS A 540 -45.94 -15.37 -35.44
C HIS A 540 -44.91 -16.48 -35.63
N TYR A 541 -43.64 -16.17 -35.34
CA TYR A 541 -42.54 -17.13 -35.29
C TYR A 541 -41.83 -16.96 -33.93
N GLU A 542 -42.10 -17.87 -33.04
CA GLU A 542 -41.39 -17.97 -31.77
C GLU A 542 -39.98 -18.49 -32.04
N GLY A 543 -38.99 -17.80 -31.57
CA GLY A 543 -37.59 -18.21 -31.70
C GLY A 543 -36.68 -17.50 -30.72
N VAL A 544 -35.57 -18.14 -30.38
CA VAL A 544 -34.55 -17.59 -29.50
C VAL A 544 -33.23 -17.53 -30.22
N ASP A 545 -32.67 -16.34 -30.27
CA ASP A 545 -31.29 -16.13 -30.70
C ASP A 545 -30.38 -16.23 -29.46
N TYR A 546 -29.47 -17.17 -29.46
CA TYR A 546 -28.48 -17.38 -28.41
C TYR A 546 -27.15 -16.82 -28.84
N ASN A 547 -26.56 -16.02 -28.00
CA ASN A 547 -25.12 -15.73 -28.00
C ASN A 547 -24.51 -16.37 -26.77
N LEU A 548 -23.67 -17.37 -26.98
CA LEU A 548 -23.16 -18.27 -25.96
C LEU A 548 -21.64 -18.13 -25.82
N GLN A 549 -21.14 -18.15 -24.60
CA GLN A 549 -19.71 -18.25 -24.30
C GLN A 549 -19.32 -19.71 -24.17
N ILE A 550 -18.42 -20.20 -25.00
CA ILE A 550 -18.01 -21.60 -24.99
C ILE A 550 -17.14 -21.88 -23.76
N LYS A 551 -17.57 -22.83 -22.94
CA LYS A 551 -16.79 -23.38 -21.84
C LYS A 551 -15.85 -24.47 -22.35
N SER A 552 -16.40 -25.44 -23.08
CA SER A 552 -15.63 -26.57 -23.64
C SER A 552 -16.29 -27.11 -24.90
N ILE A 553 -15.52 -27.83 -25.70
CA ILE A 553 -15.94 -28.58 -26.87
C ILE A 553 -15.51 -30.04 -26.65
N GLY A 554 -16.47 -30.96 -26.65
CA GLY A 554 -16.27 -32.40 -26.46
C GLY A 554 -16.54 -33.22 -27.70
#